data_6abeb207171bce9a4984326c44e80a71
#
_entry.id   6abeb207171bce9a4984326c44e80a71
#
_cell.length_a   1.000
_cell.length_b   1.000
_cell.length_c   1.000
_cell.angle_alpha   90.00
_cell.angle_beta   90.00
_cell.angle_gamma   90.00
#
_symmetry.space_group_name_H-M   'P 1'
#
loop_
_entity.id
_entity.type
_entity.pdbx_description
1 polymer ?
#
loop_
_entity_poly.entity_id
_entity_poly.type
_entity_poly.pdbx_seq_one_letter_code
_entity_poly.pdbx_strand_id
1 'polypeptide(L)'
;FETQDTRHETRDVEYCLVILDFQFNGWGLKFASDKDNLITERLYRGGHLFGELRNCRNFVFEGGSIESDGEGTLLTTSECLLSPNRNATMSRENIEKYLLETLGAKQMLWLDHGYLAGDDTDSHIDTLARLCPNNTILYVKCEDESDEHYEALHCMEEQLKTFRTLNGEPYRLIALPMACPAYENAQCTMHNAQLERIPA
;
A
#
# COMPACT_ATOMS: atom_id res chain seq x y z
N PHE A 1 9.08 -20.96 57.54
CA PHE A 1 8.87 -21.13 56.08
C PHE A 1 8.11 -19.91 55.60
N GLU A 2 8.84 -18.90 55.11
CA GLU A 2 8.28 -17.73 54.44
C GLU A 2 8.01 -18.08 52.98
N THR A 3 6.74 -18.04 52.59
CA THR A 3 6.34 -18.12 51.18
C THR A 3 6.53 -16.75 50.57
N GLN A 4 7.52 -16.59 49.67
CA GLN A 4 7.64 -15.44 48.81
C GLN A 4 6.47 -15.43 47.80
N ASP A 5 5.58 -14.49 48.01
CA ASP A 5 4.48 -14.12 47.07
C ASP A 5 5.11 -13.32 45.92
N THR A 6 5.45 -14.00 44.82
CA THR A 6 5.87 -13.37 43.57
C THR A 6 4.63 -12.92 42.80
N ARG A 7 4.06 -11.79 43.18
CA ARG A 7 3.10 -11.10 42.32
C ARG A 7 3.83 -10.59 41.10
N HIS A 8 3.60 -11.24 39.98
CA HIS A 8 3.87 -10.63 38.67
C HIS A 8 2.99 -9.37 38.54
N GLU A 9 3.57 -8.21 38.71
CA GLU A 9 2.97 -6.95 38.25
C GLU A 9 2.89 -7.01 36.73
N THR A 10 1.75 -7.41 36.21
CA THR A 10 1.38 -7.13 34.83
C THR A 10 1.21 -5.60 34.74
N ARG A 11 2.20 -4.92 34.15
CA ARG A 11 2.03 -3.54 33.76
C ARG A 11 0.91 -3.52 32.71
N ASP A 12 -0.25 -3.01 33.09
CA ASP A 12 -1.31 -2.71 32.15
C ASP A 12 -0.75 -1.67 31.18
N VAL A 13 -0.37 -2.11 29.98
CA VAL A 13 0.00 -1.21 28.88
C VAL A 13 -1.31 -0.64 28.39
N GLU A 14 -1.57 0.60 28.74
CA GLU A 14 -2.72 1.35 28.23
C GLU A 14 -2.47 1.63 26.75
N TYR A 15 -3.15 0.88 25.87
CA TYR A 15 -3.07 1.11 24.43
C TYR A 15 -3.96 2.31 24.10
N CYS A 16 -3.36 3.39 23.59
CA CYS A 16 -4.11 4.50 23.02
C CYS A 16 -4.28 4.29 21.52
N LEU A 17 -5.53 4.24 21.08
CA LEU A 17 -5.85 4.21 19.65
C LEU A 17 -5.66 5.60 19.06
N VAL A 18 -4.86 5.72 18.01
CA VAL A 18 -4.65 6.95 17.25
C VAL A 18 -5.22 6.78 15.85
N ILE A 19 -6.07 7.70 15.44
CA ILE A 19 -6.64 7.77 14.11
C ILE A 19 -5.84 8.81 13.33
N LEU A 20 -5.20 8.40 12.25
CA LEU A 20 -4.41 9.27 11.37
C LEU A 20 -5.28 9.68 10.17
N ASP A 21 -5.64 10.95 10.10
CA ASP A 21 -6.48 11.50 9.03
C ASP A 21 -5.61 12.12 7.94
N PHE A 22 -5.24 11.30 6.94
CA PHE A 22 -4.44 11.71 5.78
C PHE A 22 -5.31 12.36 4.70
N GLN A 23 -4.66 13.08 3.79
CA GLN A 23 -5.30 13.65 2.62
C GLN A 23 -5.50 12.58 1.55
N PHE A 24 -6.73 12.35 1.13
CA PHE A 24 -7.05 11.65 -0.11
C PHE A 24 -7.20 12.67 -1.24
N ASN A 25 -6.60 12.41 -2.40
CA ASN A 25 -6.65 13.33 -3.53
C ASN A 25 -7.27 12.74 -4.80
N GLY A 26 -8.08 11.70 -4.65
CA GLY A 26 -8.78 11.07 -5.77
C GLY A 26 -7.86 10.31 -6.72
N TRP A 27 -6.93 9.51 -6.16
CA TRP A 27 -5.95 8.71 -6.90
C TRP A 27 -5.11 9.55 -7.87
N GLY A 28 -4.37 10.50 -7.32
CA GLY A 28 -3.50 11.36 -8.11
C GLY A 28 -4.23 12.45 -8.90
N LEU A 29 -5.30 13.02 -8.31
CA LEU A 29 -6.12 14.12 -8.89
C LEU A 29 -7.03 13.68 -10.07
N LYS A 30 -7.30 12.39 -10.21
CA LYS A 30 -8.22 11.89 -11.27
C LYS A 30 -9.68 12.18 -10.94
N PHE A 31 -10.04 12.15 -9.66
CA PHE A 31 -11.42 12.35 -9.20
C PHE A 31 -11.52 13.39 -8.09
N ALA A 32 -12.70 14.01 -7.96
CA ALA A 32 -12.99 14.91 -6.86
C ALA A 32 -13.06 14.14 -5.54
N SER A 33 -12.38 14.61 -4.50
CA SER A 33 -12.26 13.94 -3.20
C SER A 33 -12.64 14.83 -2.01
N ASP A 34 -13.28 15.96 -2.28
CA ASP A 34 -13.68 16.94 -1.27
C ASP A 34 -14.64 16.38 -0.22
N LYS A 35 -15.52 15.46 -0.62
CA LYS A 35 -16.47 14.79 0.28
C LYS A 35 -15.83 13.65 1.06
N ASP A 36 -14.96 12.89 0.43
CA ASP A 36 -14.25 11.76 1.05
C ASP A 36 -13.37 12.23 2.20
N ASN A 37 -12.67 13.33 2.00
CA ASN A 37 -11.85 13.96 3.02
C ASN A 37 -12.63 14.48 4.25
N LEU A 38 -13.93 14.53 4.23
CA LEU A 38 -14.75 14.91 5.37
C LEU A 38 -15.21 13.71 6.21
N ILE A 39 -15.04 12.48 5.72
CA ILE A 39 -15.63 11.28 6.33
C ILE A 39 -15.03 11.03 7.71
N THR A 40 -13.71 10.97 7.84
CA THR A 40 -13.04 10.66 9.11
C THR A 40 -13.41 11.65 10.21
N GLU A 41 -13.34 12.96 9.91
CA GLU A 41 -13.68 13.99 10.87
C GLU A 41 -15.16 13.93 11.29
N ARG A 42 -16.07 13.71 10.34
CA ARG A 42 -17.51 13.58 10.62
C ARG A 42 -17.83 12.38 11.49
N LEU A 43 -17.23 11.22 11.21
CA LEU A 43 -17.39 10.01 12.01
C LEU A 43 -16.84 10.21 13.43
N TYR A 44 -15.69 10.86 13.56
CA TYR A 44 -15.11 11.17 14.86
C TYR A 44 -15.99 12.12 15.69
N ARG A 45 -16.42 13.22 15.10
CA ARG A 45 -17.35 14.17 15.77
C ARG A 45 -18.70 13.57 16.07
N GLY A 46 -19.16 12.61 15.27
CA GLY A 46 -20.40 11.86 15.49
C GLY A 46 -20.29 10.78 16.57
N GLY A 47 -19.12 10.58 17.18
CA GLY A 47 -18.89 9.55 18.19
C GLY A 47 -18.85 8.12 17.63
N HIS A 48 -18.61 7.97 16.33
CA HIS A 48 -18.48 6.65 15.67
C HIS A 48 -17.03 6.14 15.61
N LEU A 49 -16.05 7.01 15.85
CA LEU A 49 -14.64 6.66 15.98
C LEU A 49 -14.15 7.10 17.37
N PHE A 50 -13.30 6.25 17.97
CA PHE A 50 -12.78 6.45 19.33
C PHE A 50 -11.24 6.53 19.28
N GLY A 51 -10.67 7.27 20.22
CA GLY A 51 -9.22 7.45 20.32
C GLY A 51 -8.79 8.91 20.07
N GLU A 52 -7.51 9.12 19.81
CA GLU A 52 -6.96 10.42 19.44
C GLU A 52 -7.08 10.61 17.91
N LEU A 53 -7.73 11.69 17.47
CA LEU A 53 -7.71 12.07 16.06
C LEU A 53 -6.51 12.98 15.78
N ARG A 54 -5.61 12.53 14.90
CA ARG A 54 -4.44 13.30 14.47
C ARG A 54 -4.60 13.71 13.02
N ASN A 55 -4.56 15.03 12.78
CA ASN A 55 -4.63 15.59 11.44
C ASN A 55 -3.29 15.44 10.72
N CYS A 56 -3.29 14.64 9.63
CA CYS A 56 -2.14 14.39 8.75
C CYS A 56 -2.41 14.85 7.32
N ARG A 57 -3.40 15.74 7.10
CA ARG A 57 -3.86 16.17 5.77
C ARG A 57 -2.89 17.03 4.98
N ASN A 58 -1.75 17.36 5.55
CA ASN A 58 -0.62 17.94 4.82
C ASN A 58 0.15 16.92 3.98
N PHE A 59 -0.22 15.63 4.07
CA PHE A 59 0.39 14.53 3.34
C PHE A 59 -0.69 13.73 2.62
N VAL A 60 -0.53 13.56 1.30
CA VAL A 60 -1.42 12.72 0.48
C VAL A 60 -1.02 11.27 0.67
N PHE A 61 -1.98 10.47 1.17
CA PHE A 61 -1.74 9.05 1.44
C PHE A 61 -3.02 8.25 1.30
N GLU A 62 -2.94 7.13 0.61
CA GLU A 62 -4.05 6.26 0.28
C GLU A 62 -3.80 4.87 0.85
N GLY A 63 -4.85 4.18 1.31
CA GLY A 63 -4.71 2.86 1.94
C GLY A 63 -4.01 1.84 1.06
N GLY A 64 -4.34 1.81 -0.24
CA GLY A 64 -3.73 0.89 -1.21
C GLY A 64 -2.29 1.23 -1.59
N SER A 65 -1.80 2.42 -1.25
CA SER A 65 -0.42 2.83 -1.54
C SER A 65 0.63 2.22 -0.60
N ILE A 66 0.20 1.53 0.45
CA ILE A 66 1.08 0.98 1.48
C ILE A 66 0.64 -0.42 1.92
N GLU A 67 1.60 -1.30 2.16
CA GLU A 67 1.44 -2.54 2.88
C GLU A 67 2.21 -2.49 4.20
N SER A 68 1.72 -3.19 5.21
CA SER A 68 2.39 -3.33 6.50
C SER A 68 2.32 -4.78 7.00
N ASP A 69 3.42 -5.28 7.56
CA ASP A 69 3.45 -6.56 8.27
C ASP A 69 2.93 -6.47 9.71
N GLY A 70 2.68 -5.24 10.21
CA GLY A 70 2.32 -4.99 11.61
C GLY A 70 3.47 -5.17 12.60
N GLU A 71 4.68 -5.53 12.15
CA GLU A 71 5.87 -5.80 12.97
C GLU A 71 6.96 -4.73 12.77
N GLY A 72 6.71 -3.79 11.89
CA GLY A 72 7.56 -2.63 11.66
C GLY A 72 8.11 -2.48 10.25
N THR A 73 7.68 -3.31 9.30
CA THR A 73 8.02 -3.15 7.89
C THR A 73 6.84 -2.56 7.11
N LEU A 74 7.15 -1.60 6.26
CA LEU A 74 6.24 -1.03 5.26
C LEU A 74 6.75 -1.39 3.86
N LEU A 75 5.83 -1.60 2.92
CA LEU A 75 6.13 -1.81 1.50
C LEU A 75 5.26 -0.87 0.67
N THR A 76 5.86 -0.23 -0.31
CA THR A 76 5.19 0.73 -1.21
C THR A 76 5.81 0.69 -2.60
N THR A 77 5.21 1.40 -3.56
CA THR A 77 5.82 1.66 -4.86
C THR A 77 6.40 3.07 -4.93
N SER A 78 7.52 3.22 -5.62
CA SER A 78 8.11 4.54 -5.88
C SER A 78 7.21 5.38 -6.78
N GLU A 79 6.61 4.78 -7.77
CA GLU A 79 5.75 5.47 -8.74
C GLU A 79 4.54 6.12 -8.06
N CYS A 80 3.90 5.43 -7.11
CA CYS A 80 2.79 5.97 -6.36
C CYS A 80 3.21 7.13 -5.44
N LEU A 81 4.12 6.90 -4.50
CA LEU A 81 4.42 7.90 -3.47
C LEU A 81 5.26 9.09 -3.97
N LEU A 82 6.08 8.90 -5.02
CA LEU A 82 6.85 9.97 -5.65
C LEU A 82 6.11 10.66 -6.80
N SER A 83 4.87 10.27 -7.05
CA SER A 83 4.03 10.91 -8.08
C SER A 83 3.96 12.43 -7.85
N PRO A 84 4.16 13.24 -8.90
CA PRO A 84 4.04 14.70 -8.80
C PRO A 84 2.64 15.17 -8.40
N ASN A 85 1.63 14.32 -8.58
CA ASN A 85 0.25 14.60 -8.21
C ASN A 85 -0.06 14.32 -6.72
N ARG A 86 0.90 13.81 -5.93
CA ARG A 86 0.73 13.52 -4.49
C ARG A 86 1.58 14.44 -3.64
N ASN A 87 2.83 14.07 -3.37
CA ASN A 87 3.71 14.78 -2.44
C ASN A 87 4.93 15.39 -3.15
N ALA A 88 4.72 16.07 -4.28
CA ALA A 88 5.76 16.57 -5.21
C ALA A 88 6.87 17.43 -4.59
N THR A 89 6.61 18.04 -3.43
CA THR A 89 7.60 18.88 -2.74
C THR A 89 8.51 18.11 -1.80
N MET A 90 8.30 16.80 -1.64
CA MET A 90 9.06 15.95 -0.73
C MET A 90 9.99 15.00 -1.49
N SER A 91 11.20 14.83 -0.99
CA SER A 91 12.10 13.79 -1.49
C SER A 91 11.68 12.40 -0.95
N ARG A 92 12.19 11.32 -1.59
CA ARG A 92 12.00 9.93 -1.13
C ARG A 92 12.37 9.76 0.35
N GLU A 93 13.51 10.32 0.75
CA GLU A 93 14.01 10.22 2.12
C GLU A 93 13.07 10.94 3.12
N ASN A 94 12.50 12.07 2.72
CA ASN A 94 11.57 12.81 3.57
C ASN A 94 10.24 12.11 3.70
N ILE A 95 9.72 11.50 2.62
CA ILE A 95 8.51 10.68 2.64
C ILE A 95 8.72 9.46 3.53
N GLU A 96 9.82 8.74 3.33
CA GLU A 96 10.18 7.56 4.13
C GLU A 96 10.25 7.91 5.62
N LYS A 97 11.03 8.92 5.97
CA LYS A 97 11.15 9.38 7.36
C LYS A 97 9.79 9.73 7.97
N TYR A 98 8.99 10.50 7.24
CA TYR A 98 7.66 10.90 7.71
C TYR A 98 6.75 9.71 7.98
N LEU A 99 6.70 8.74 7.06
CA LEU A 99 5.85 7.55 7.21
C LEU A 99 6.35 6.61 8.30
N LEU A 100 7.67 6.38 8.41
CA LEU A 100 8.24 5.57 9.48
C LEU A 100 7.93 6.15 10.86
N GLU A 101 8.10 7.47 11.03
CA GLU A 101 7.79 8.16 12.30
C GLU A 101 6.28 8.17 12.59
N THR A 102 5.45 8.43 11.58
CA THR A 102 4.00 8.58 11.77
C THR A 102 3.30 7.25 12.02
N LEU A 103 3.73 6.19 11.35
CA LEU A 103 3.15 4.84 11.45
C LEU A 103 3.89 3.98 12.49
N GLY A 104 4.97 4.47 13.09
CA GLY A 104 5.76 3.72 14.07
C GLY A 104 6.52 2.54 13.48
N ALA A 105 6.84 2.59 12.20
CA ALA A 105 7.59 1.56 11.50
C ALA A 105 9.12 1.78 11.61
N LYS A 106 9.89 0.75 11.25
CA LYS A 106 11.35 0.72 11.36
C LYS A 106 12.05 0.61 10.00
N GLN A 107 11.35 0.08 9.02
CA GLN A 107 11.87 -0.20 7.68
C GLN A 107 10.80 0.11 6.64
N MET A 108 11.23 0.66 5.51
CA MET A 108 10.39 0.85 4.35
C MET A 108 11.05 0.23 3.12
N LEU A 109 10.33 -0.67 2.47
CA LEU A 109 10.73 -1.32 1.23
C LEU A 109 10.08 -0.57 0.08
N TRP A 110 10.89 -0.12 -0.87
CA TRP A 110 10.45 0.60 -2.03
C TRP A 110 10.53 -0.29 -3.27
N LEU A 111 9.39 -0.53 -3.89
CA LEU A 111 9.30 -1.25 -5.14
C LEU A 111 9.36 -0.24 -6.29
N ASP A 112 10.40 -0.33 -7.10
CA ASP A 112 10.67 0.61 -8.21
C ASP A 112 10.17 0.08 -9.56
N HIS A 113 9.71 -1.17 -9.58
CA HIS A 113 9.24 -1.88 -10.76
C HIS A 113 7.87 -2.49 -10.50
N GLY A 114 7.11 -2.72 -11.57
CA GLY A 114 5.77 -3.29 -11.54
C GLY A 114 4.82 -2.41 -12.34
N TYR A 115 3.98 -3.05 -13.16
CA TYR A 115 3.01 -2.35 -13.99
C TYR A 115 1.84 -3.29 -14.30
N LEU A 116 0.63 -2.74 -14.23
CA LEU A 116 -0.60 -3.40 -14.66
C LEU A 116 -1.38 -2.43 -15.55
N ALA A 117 -1.66 -2.85 -16.78
CA ALA A 117 -2.45 -2.05 -17.71
C ALA A 117 -3.87 -1.83 -17.17
N GLY A 118 -4.31 -0.58 -17.19
CA GLY A 118 -5.62 -0.21 -16.71
C GLY A 118 -5.69 0.05 -15.20
N ASP A 119 -4.57 0.00 -14.48
CA ASP A 119 -4.52 0.48 -13.11
C ASP A 119 -4.86 1.97 -13.07
N ASP A 120 -5.98 2.32 -12.44
CA ASP A 120 -6.47 3.68 -12.30
C ASP A 120 -6.11 4.31 -10.94
N THR A 121 -5.39 3.59 -10.09
CA THR A 121 -4.94 4.04 -8.77
C THR A 121 -3.56 4.71 -8.78
N ASP A 122 -2.87 4.74 -9.92
CA ASP A 122 -1.49 5.20 -10.10
C ASP A 122 -0.48 4.37 -9.28
N SER A 123 -0.40 3.09 -9.61
CA SER A 123 0.61 2.13 -9.14
C SER A 123 0.55 1.85 -7.64
N HIS A 124 -0.65 1.62 -7.10
CA HIS A 124 -0.80 1.14 -5.74
C HIS A 124 -0.09 -0.20 -5.54
N ILE A 125 0.55 -0.37 -4.37
CA ILE A 125 1.28 -1.61 -4.03
C ILE A 125 0.34 -2.81 -3.85
N ASP A 126 -0.89 -2.61 -3.39
CA ASP A 126 -1.84 -3.68 -3.11
C ASP A 126 -2.34 -4.42 -4.37
N THR A 127 -2.15 -3.82 -5.56
CA THR A 127 -2.39 -4.49 -6.85
C THR A 127 -1.23 -5.37 -7.30
N LEU A 128 -0.03 -5.16 -6.77
CA LEU A 128 1.22 -5.80 -7.21
C LEU A 128 1.75 -6.84 -6.22
N ALA A 129 1.83 -6.48 -4.92
CA ALA A 129 2.43 -7.33 -3.90
C ALA A 129 1.84 -7.05 -2.51
N ARG A 130 1.76 -8.10 -1.67
CA ARG A 130 1.22 -8.04 -0.31
C ARG A 130 2.21 -8.66 0.69
N LEU A 131 2.39 -7.97 1.83
CA LEU A 131 3.08 -8.53 2.98
C LEU A 131 2.17 -9.52 3.72
N CYS A 132 2.70 -10.71 3.99
CA CYS A 132 1.98 -11.80 4.63
C CYS A 132 2.75 -12.31 5.86
N PRO A 133 2.10 -13.05 6.80
CA PRO A 133 2.78 -13.66 7.93
C PRO A 133 3.98 -14.53 7.52
N ASN A 134 4.88 -14.76 8.50
CA ASN A 134 6.08 -15.59 8.33
C ASN A 134 7.03 -15.07 7.23
N ASN A 135 7.28 -13.77 7.21
CA ASN A 135 8.21 -13.12 6.27
C ASN A 135 7.93 -13.49 4.81
N THR A 136 6.66 -13.52 4.43
CA THR A 136 6.23 -13.92 3.08
C THR A 136 5.73 -12.69 2.32
N ILE A 137 6.10 -12.60 1.04
CA ILE A 137 5.52 -11.64 0.09
C ILE A 137 4.77 -12.43 -0.98
N LEU A 138 3.47 -12.18 -1.12
CA LEU A 138 2.69 -12.58 -2.29
C LEU A 138 2.86 -11.51 -3.36
N TYR A 139 3.02 -11.90 -4.63
CA TYR A 139 3.19 -10.94 -5.73
C TYR A 139 2.60 -11.48 -7.03
N VAL A 140 2.15 -10.59 -7.89
CA VAL A 140 1.64 -10.92 -9.22
C VAL A 140 2.80 -11.27 -10.14
N LYS A 141 2.67 -12.37 -10.88
CA LYS A 141 3.66 -12.84 -11.86
C LYS A 141 3.02 -13.05 -13.23
N CYS A 142 3.66 -12.52 -14.25
CA CYS A 142 3.38 -12.84 -15.65
C CYS A 142 4.37 -13.91 -16.13
N GLU A 143 3.87 -15.01 -16.72
CA GLU A 143 4.71 -16.08 -17.27
C GLU A 143 4.80 -16.01 -18.81
N ASP A 144 3.97 -15.22 -19.45
CA ASP A 144 3.95 -15.05 -20.90
C ASP A 144 4.92 -13.92 -21.32
N GLU A 145 6.07 -14.31 -21.88
CA GLU A 145 7.09 -13.36 -22.37
C GLU A 145 6.60 -12.43 -23.48
N SER A 146 5.47 -12.76 -24.12
CA SER A 146 4.86 -11.91 -25.14
C SER A 146 3.84 -10.91 -24.59
N ASP A 147 3.47 -11.02 -23.32
CA ASP A 147 2.54 -10.10 -22.66
C ASP A 147 3.24 -8.75 -22.30
N GLU A 148 2.50 -7.67 -22.47
CA GLU A 148 3.01 -6.31 -22.19
C GLU A 148 3.49 -6.09 -20.76
N HIS A 149 3.03 -6.90 -19.79
CA HIS A 149 3.39 -6.81 -18.38
C HIS A 149 4.65 -7.59 -18.02
N TYR A 150 5.10 -8.52 -18.90
CA TYR A 150 6.16 -9.47 -18.56
C TYR A 150 7.41 -8.79 -18.05
N GLU A 151 7.95 -7.83 -18.81
CA GLU A 151 9.20 -7.16 -18.45
C GLU A 151 9.10 -6.42 -17.11
N ALA A 152 8.02 -5.67 -16.91
CA ALA A 152 7.82 -4.91 -15.68
C ALA A 152 7.64 -5.81 -14.45
N LEU A 153 6.85 -6.89 -14.57
CA LEU A 153 6.62 -7.84 -13.48
C LEU A 153 7.83 -8.74 -13.23
N HIS A 154 8.63 -9.04 -14.26
CA HIS A 154 9.89 -9.75 -14.09
C HIS A 154 10.93 -8.90 -13.34
N CYS A 155 11.10 -7.63 -13.70
CA CYS A 155 11.96 -6.70 -12.96
C CYS A 155 11.51 -6.53 -11.52
N MET A 156 10.19 -6.48 -11.27
CA MET A 156 9.63 -6.48 -9.93
C MET A 156 10.02 -7.73 -9.14
N GLU A 157 9.89 -8.92 -9.72
CA GLU A 157 10.29 -10.18 -9.07
C GLU A 157 11.76 -10.18 -8.69
N GLU A 158 12.65 -9.73 -9.61
CA GLU A 158 14.08 -9.64 -9.32
C GLU A 158 14.37 -8.65 -8.17
N GLN A 159 13.68 -7.52 -8.13
CA GLN A 159 13.81 -6.58 -7.03
C GLN A 159 13.30 -7.17 -5.70
N LEU A 160 12.15 -7.85 -5.68
CA LEU A 160 11.62 -8.51 -4.48
C LEU A 160 12.62 -9.52 -3.88
N LYS A 161 13.40 -10.24 -4.69
CA LYS A 161 14.47 -11.14 -4.23
C LYS A 161 15.59 -10.43 -3.45
N THR A 162 15.75 -9.13 -3.66
CA THR A 162 16.75 -8.33 -2.95
C THR A 162 16.29 -7.86 -1.57
N PHE A 163 14.98 -7.85 -1.32
CA PHE A 163 14.43 -7.37 -0.06
C PHE A 163 14.81 -8.25 1.12
N ARG A 164 14.98 -7.60 2.26
CA ARG A 164 15.37 -8.26 3.51
C ARG A 164 14.44 -7.84 4.64
N THR A 165 14.16 -8.77 5.52
CA THR A 165 13.44 -8.53 6.76
C THR A 165 14.27 -7.65 7.70
N LEU A 166 13.67 -7.17 8.78
CA LEU A 166 14.37 -6.41 9.83
C LEU A 166 15.56 -7.18 10.44
N ASN A 167 15.56 -8.52 10.35
CA ASN A 167 16.65 -9.37 10.82
C ASN A 167 17.69 -9.68 9.73
N GLY A 168 17.56 -9.12 8.54
CA GLY A 168 18.47 -9.32 7.41
C GLY A 168 18.21 -10.58 6.59
N GLU A 169 17.17 -11.36 6.91
CA GLU A 169 16.82 -12.59 6.19
C GLU A 169 16.03 -12.26 4.89
N PRO A 170 16.15 -13.09 3.85
CA PRO A 170 15.34 -12.92 2.65
C PRO A 170 13.86 -13.22 2.93
N TYR A 171 12.97 -12.54 2.21
CA TYR A 171 11.54 -12.88 2.21
C TYR A 171 11.28 -14.18 1.44
N ARG A 172 10.32 -14.96 1.91
CA ARG A 172 9.72 -16.04 1.13
C ARG A 172 8.79 -15.43 0.08
N LEU A 173 9.08 -15.62 -1.19
CA LEU A 173 8.27 -15.12 -2.29
C LEU A 173 7.30 -16.19 -2.78
N ILE A 174 6.02 -15.82 -2.96
CA ILE A 174 4.99 -16.68 -3.52
C ILE A 174 4.34 -15.95 -4.69
N ALA A 175 4.54 -16.47 -5.89
CA ALA A 175 3.94 -15.92 -7.09
C ALA A 175 2.45 -16.27 -7.18
N LEU A 176 1.64 -15.27 -7.53
CA LEU A 176 0.25 -15.43 -7.94
C LEU A 176 0.17 -15.22 -9.45
N PRO A 177 -0.56 -16.08 -10.17
CA PRO A 177 -0.71 -15.90 -11.61
C PRO A 177 -1.43 -14.59 -11.90
N MET A 178 -0.95 -13.86 -12.91
CA MET A 178 -1.66 -12.70 -13.42
C MET A 178 -3.03 -13.11 -13.97
N ALA A 179 -4.06 -12.34 -13.71
CA ALA A 179 -5.39 -12.59 -14.24
C ALA A 179 -5.40 -12.47 -15.76
N CYS A 180 -6.18 -13.34 -16.42
CA CYS A 180 -6.42 -13.19 -17.86
C CYS A 180 -7.12 -11.85 -18.14
N PRO A 181 -6.75 -11.14 -19.21
CA PRO A 181 -7.39 -9.89 -19.56
C PRO A 181 -8.88 -10.09 -19.84
N ALA A 182 -9.71 -9.24 -19.25
CA ALA A 182 -11.11 -9.12 -19.60
C ALA A 182 -11.29 -7.93 -20.55
N TYR A 183 -12.18 -8.08 -21.54
CA TYR A 183 -12.44 -7.06 -22.52
C TYR A 183 -13.92 -6.69 -22.52
N GLU A 184 -14.23 -5.41 -22.49
CA GLU A 184 -15.56 -4.90 -22.71
C GLU A 184 -15.80 -4.73 -24.21
N ASN A 185 -16.94 -5.22 -24.71
CA ASN A 185 -17.38 -4.89 -26.06
C ASN A 185 -17.86 -3.44 -26.07
N ALA A 186 -17.01 -2.52 -26.44
CA ALA A 186 -17.43 -1.17 -26.77
C ALA A 186 -18.54 -1.29 -27.82
N GLN A 187 -19.73 -0.84 -27.50
CA GLN A 187 -20.99 -0.93 -28.22
C GLN A 187 -20.85 -1.29 -29.70
N CYS A 188 -21.42 -2.43 -30.08
CA CYS A 188 -21.46 -2.93 -31.46
C CYS A 188 -22.23 -1.95 -32.37
N THR A 189 -21.61 -0.85 -32.74
CA THR A 189 -21.97 -0.13 -33.97
C THR A 189 -21.23 -0.89 -35.06
N MET A 190 -22.01 -1.44 -35.98
CA MET A 190 -21.61 -2.35 -37.03
C MET A 190 -20.52 -1.79 -37.98
N HIS A 191 -19.30 -1.58 -37.53
CA HIS A 191 -18.06 -1.44 -38.34
C HIS A 191 -16.90 -1.09 -37.38
N ASN A 192 -16.12 -2.07 -37.02
CA ASN A 192 -14.95 -2.02 -36.11
C ASN A 192 -15.29 -2.04 -34.60
N ALA A 193 -15.55 -3.23 -34.07
CA ALA A 193 -15.50 -3.45 -32.63
C ALA A 193 -14.03 -3.34 -32.16
N GLN A 194 -13.69 -2.22 -31.52
CA GLN A 194 -12.49 -2.12 -30.70
C GLN A 194 -12.81 -2.76 -29.35
N LEU A 195 -12.06 -3.78 -28.98
CA LEU A 195 -12.10 -4.35 -27.65
C LEU A 195 -11.25 -3.45 -26.76
N GLU A 196 -11.85 -2.90 -25.70
CA GLU A 196 -11.12 -2.18 -24.67
C GLU A 196 -10.86 -3.11 -23.49
N ARG A 197 -9.63 -3.12 -23.00
CA ARG A 197 -9.24 -3.89 -21.85
C ARG A 197 -9.85 -3.27 -20.60
N ILE A 198 -10.55 -4.07 -19.78
CA ILE A 198 -11.05 -3.64 -18.48
C ILE A 198 -9.86 -3.61 -17.50
N PRO A 199 -9.72 -2.56 -16.67
CA PRO A 199 -8.71 -2.51 -15.61
C PRO A 199 -8.76 -3.72 -14.69
N ALA A 200 -7.60 -4.14 -14.21
CA ALA A 200 -7.45 -5.29 -13.32
C ALA A 200 -7.93 -4.95 -11.89
#